data_d9d3839a97ad16336b2840375d7cbbba
#
_entry.id   d9d3839a97ad16336b2840375d7cbbba
#
_cell.length_a   1.000
_cell.length_b   1.000
_cell.length_c   1.000
_cell.angle_alpha   90.00
_cell.angle_beta   90.00
_cell.angle_gamma   90.00
#
_symmetry.space_group_name_H-M   'P 1'
#
loop_
_entity.id
_entity.type
_entity.pdbx_description
1 polymer ?
#
loop_
_entity_poly.entity_id
_entity_poly.type
_entity_poly.pdbx_seq_one_letter_code
_entity_poly.pdbx_strand_id
1 'polypeptide(L)'
;MNVENLTEIKSGFLNFYSNSIGAPLLIAFEMEDETDCCLLQKTLNRVIKRYPYFSTQLVWKDGDVYLAPNDNPMVVENSDKMRELGSKETGFHLLEVHAFGHFIYLHVHHGIMDGNGFMPL
;
A
#
# COMPACT_ATOMS: atom_id res chain seq x y z
N MET A 1 -10.79 -12.71 10.39
CA MET A 1 -9.80 -12.88 9.30
C MET A 1 -9.65 -14.36 8.99
N ASN A 2 -9.67 -14.70 7.72
CA ASN A 2 -9.55 -16.09 7.30
C ASN A 2 -8.08 -16.46 7.12
N VAL A 3 -7.62 -17.47 7.86
CA VAL A 3 -6.20 -17.88 7.84
C VAL A 3 -5.77 -18.35 6.44
N GLU A 4 -6.69 -18.90 5.66
CA GLU A 4 -6.40 -19.40 4.31
C GLU A 4 -5.97 -18.29 3.34
N ASN A 5 -6.28 -17.04 3.67
CA ASN A 5 -5.95 -15.89 2.83
C ASN A 5 -4.63 -15.22 3.22
N LEU A 6 -3.90 -15.80 4.18
CA LEU A 6 -2.62 -15.24 4.59
C LEU A 6 -1.52 -15.64 3.60
N THR A 7 -0.68 -14.68 3.28
CA THR A 7 0.51 -14.91 2.46
C THR A 7 1.74 -14.72 3.34
N GLU A 8 2.54 -15.78 3.48
CA GLU A 8 3.75 -15.71 4.29
C GLU A 8 4.80 -14.80 3.68
N ILE A 9 5.39 -13.93 4.51
CA ILE A 9 6.51 -13.10 4.12
C ILE A 9 7.78 -13.78 4.61
N LYS A 10 8.76 -13.95 3.72
CA LYS A 10 10.01 -14.63 4.05
C LYS A 10 10.77 -13.89 5.13
N SER A 11 11.49 -14.63 5.94
CA SER A 11 12.25 -14.09 7.08
C SER A 11 13.23 -12.98 6.69
N GLY A 12 13.79 -13.04 5.48
CA GLY A 12 14.67 -11.99 4.99
C GLY A 12 13.98 -10.62 4.93
N PHE A 13 12.74 -10.61 4.49
CA PHE A 13 11.94 -9.38 4.50
C PHE A 13 11.69 -8.90 5.94
N LEU A 14 11.38 -9.80 6.85
CA LEU A 14 11.15 -9.45 8.24
C LEU A 14 12.35 -8.76 8.84
N ASN A 15 13.55 -9.29 8.61
CA ASN A 15 14.78 -8.67 9.08
C ASN A 15 15.00 -7.30 8.46
N PHE A 16 14.77 -7.19 7.17
CA PHE A 16 14.87 -5.91 6.46
C PHE A 16 13.90 -4.89 7.06
N TYR A 17 12.66 -5.28 7.27
CA TYR A 17 11.65 -4.40 7.84
C TYR A 17 12.05 -3.91 9.24
N SER A 18 12.54 -4.82 10.07
CA SER A 18 12.96 -4.51 11.43
C SER A 18 14.13 -3.52 11.48
N ASN A 19 15.03 -3.61 10.49
CA ASN A 19 16.23 -2.78 10.44
C ASN A 19 16.02 -1.49 9.66
N SER A 20 15.01 -1.43 8.82
CA SER A 20 14.76 -0.32 7.90
C SER A 20 13.33 0.17 7.99
N ILE A 21 12.78 0.20 9.20
CA ILE A 21 11.42 0.69 9.43
C ILE A 21 11.27 2.09 8.86
N GLY A 22 10.26 2.29 8.02
CA GLY A 22 9.99 3.57 7.42
C GLY A 22 10.76 3.85 6.14
N ALA A 23 11.34 2.81 5.52
CA ALA A 23 12.02 2.94 4.23
C ALA A 23 11.13 2.46 3.06
N PRO A 24 9.88 2.94 2.95
CA PRO A 24 9.02 2.60 1.83
C PRO A 24 9.48 3.31 0.57
N LEU A 25 8.95 2.86 -0.57
CA LEU A 25 9.19 3.53 -1.85
C LEU A 25 8.16 4.63 -2.04
N LEU A 26 8.62 5.80 -2.43
CA LEU A 26 7.76 6.91 -2.83
C LEU A 26 7.97 7.19 -4.31
N ILE A 27 6.90 7.10 -5.09
CA ILE A 27 6.93 7.38 -6.53
C ILE A 27 6.04 8.59 -6.79
N ALA A 28 6.57 9.58 -7.50
CA ALA A 28 5.83 10.79 -7.84
C ALA A 28 5.67 10.89 -9.36
N PHE A 29 4.45 11.16 -9.81
CA PHE A 29 4.14 11.41 -11.21
C PHE A 29 3.70 12.85 -11.37
N GLU A 30 4.38 13.60 -12.24
CA GLU A 30 3.95 14.96 -12.59
C GLU A 30 3.02 14.90 -13.77
N MET A 31 1.84 15.51 -13.62
CA MET A 31 0.80 15.53 -14.64
C MET A 31 0.76 16.91 -15.32
N GLU A 32 0.29 16.98 -16.57
CA GLU A 32 0.16 18.24 -17.27
C GLU A 32 -0.90 19.13 -16.64
N ASP A 33 -2.02 18.51 -16.23
CA ASP A 33 -3.12 19.23 -15.63
C ASP A 33 -3.21 18.94 -14.13
N GLU A 34 -3.98 19.76 -13.44
CA GLU A 34 -4.26 19.53 -12.03
C GLU A 34 -4.96 18.18 -11.84
N THR A 35 -4.55 17.45 -10.81
CA THR A 35 -5.08 16.11 -10.55
C THR A 35 -6.53 16.17 -10.06
N ASP A 36 -7.30 15.16 -10.47
CA ASP A 36 -8.69 15.01 -10.05
C ASP A 36 -8.78 13.87 -9.05
N CYS A 37 -8.95 14.20 -7.77
CA CYS A 37 -9.05 13.22 -6.69
C CYS A 37 -10.21 12.25 -6.89
N CYS A 38 -11.35 12.73 -7.39
CA CYS A 38 -12.53 11.88 -7.59
C CYS A 38 -12.27 10.83 -8.67
N LEU A 39 -11.65 11.24 -9.77
CA LEU A 39 -11.32 10.33 -10.86
C LEU A 39 -10.26 9.32 -10.40
N LEU A 40 -9.26 9.79 -9.68
CA LEU A 40 -8.20 8.93 -9.16
C LEU A 40 -8.75 7.91 -8.17
N GLN A 41 -9.70 8.32 -7.31
CA GLN A 41 -10.35 7.41 -6.37
C GLN A 41 -11.11 6.31 -7.10
N LYS A 42 -11.84 6.64 -8.16
CA LYS A 42 -12.55 5.65 -8.97
C LYS A 42 -11.58 4.67 -9.63
N THR A 43 -10.49 5.21 -10.15
CA THR A 43 -9.45 4.39 -10.79
C THR A 43 -8.81 3.44 -9.76
N LEU A 44 -8.47 3.96 -8.59
CA LEU A 44 -7.89 3.16 -7.51
C LEU A 44 -8.81 2.02 -7.10
N ASN A 45 -10.11 2.31 -6.95
CA ASN A 45 -11.08 1.29 -6.58
C ASN A 45 -11.14 0.16 -7.62
N ARG A 46 -11.04 0.49 -8.90
CA ARG A 46 -11.02 -0.50 -9.98
C ARG A 46 -9.74 -1.33 -9.93
N VAL A 47 -8.61 -0.69 -9.69
CA VAL A 47 -7.32 -1.39 -9.60
C VAL A 47 -7.32 -2.37 -8.44
N ILE A 48 -7.79 -1.96 -7.28
CA ILE A 48 -7.87 -2.81 -6.09
C ILE A 48 -8.79 -4.00 -6.34
N LYS A 49 -9.92 -3.76 -7.00
CA LYS A 49 -10.87 -4.83 -7.31
C LYS A 49 -10.25 -5.87 -8.25
N ARG A 50 -9.47 -5.41 -9.22
CA ARG A 50 -8.81 -6.30 -10.19
C ARG A 50 -7.57 -6.97 -9.59
N TYR A 51 -6.86 -6.26 -8.72
CA TYR A 51 -5.62 -6.74 -8.08
C TYR A 51 -5.75 -6.61 -6.57
N PRO A 52 -6.51 -7.51 -5.91
CA PRO A 52 -6.76 -7.40 -4.47
C PRO A 52 -5.49 -7.42 -3.63
N TYR A 53 -4.38 -7.86 -4.19
CA TYR A 53 -3.10 -7.89 -3.52
C TYR A 53 -2.69 -6.51 -2.98
N PHE A 54 -3.11 -5.44 -3.65
CA PHE A 54 -2.77 -4.09 -3.21
C PHE A 54 -3.57 -3.63 -2.00
N SER A 55 -4.64 -4.33 -1.66
CA SER A 55 -5.46 -4.03 -0.49
C SER A 55 -5.19 -5.06 0.60
N THR A 56 -3.99 -4.99 1.18
CA THR A 56 -3.52 -5.94 2.19
C THR A 56 -2.97 -5.23 3.41
N GLN A 57 -2.75 -6.00 4.47
CA GLN A 57 -2.18 -5.54 5.72
C GLN A 57 -1.21 -6.58 6.27
N LEU A 58 -0.31 -6.15 7.14
CA LEU A 58 0.59 -7.06 7.84
C LEU A 58 -0.11 -7.64 9.06
N VAL A 59 0.02 -8.95 9.23
CA VAL A 59 -0.51 -9.66 10.40
C VAL A 59 0.64 -10.46 11.02
N TRP A 60 0.82 -10.32 12.31
CA TRP A 60 1.84 -11.02 13.08
C TRP A 60 1.21 -12.21 13.78
N LYS A 61 1.74 -13.40 13.53
CA LYS A 61 1.22 -14.62 14.13
C LYS A 61 2.37 -15.58 14.40
N ASP A 62 2.48 -16.03 15.65
CA ASP A 62 3.48 -17.02 16.10
C ASP A 62 4.92 -16.62 15.73
N GLY A 63 5.22 -15.32 15.81
CA GLY A 63 6.55 -14.82 15.52
C GLY A 63 6.82 -14.57 14.04
N ASP A 64 5.90 -14.92 13.16
CA ASP A 64 6.01 -14.69 11.72
C ASP A 64 5.08 -13.57 11.26
N VAL A 65 5.39 -12.98 10.11
CA VAL A 65 4.58 -11.93 9.52
C VAL A 65 3.93 -12.42 8.22
N TYR A 66 2.67 -12.06 8.03
CA TYR A 66 1.86 -12.47 6.89
C TYR A 66 1.17 -11.26 6.26
N LEU A 67 0.89 -11.36 4.95
CA LEU A 67 -0.01 -10.44 4.29
C LEU A 67 -1.42 -11.02 4.35
N ALA A 68 -2.36 -10.19 4.76
CA ALA A 68 -3.77 -10.57 4.84
C ALA A 68 -4.63 -9.56 4.07
N PRO A 69 -5.81 -9.97 3.60
CA PRO A 69 -6.75 -9.02 2.99
C PRO A 69 -7.09 -7.90 3.95
N ASN A 70 -7.28 -6.71 3.41
CA ASN A 70 -7.68 -5.54 4.19
C ASN A 70 -8.92 -4.94 3.54
N ASP A 71 -10.06 -5.04 4.23
CA ASP A 71 -11.35 -4.57 3.71
C ASP A 71 -11.60 -3.09 4.02
N ASN A 72 -10.68 -2.42 4.72
CA ASN A 72 -10.82 -1.00 4.96
C ASN A 72 -10.73 -0.22 3.65
N PRO A 73 -11.50 0.84 3.48
CA PRO A 73 -11.41 1.64 2.26
C PRO A 73 -10.03 2.28 2.14
N MET A 74 -9.51 2.32 0.91
CA MET A 74 -8.30 3.04 0.60
C MET A 74 -8.69 4.36 -0.04
N VAL A 75 -8.52 5.46 0.70
CA VAL A 75 -8.97 6.78 0.30
C VAL A 75 -7.81 7.56 -0.30
N VAL A 76 -8.03 8.14 -1.49
CA VAL A 76 -7.07 9.04 -2.10
C VAL A 76 -7.01 10.32 -1.28
N GLU A 77 -5.80 10.67 -0.82
CA GLU A 77 -5.60 11.87 -0.01
C GLU A 77 -5.25 13.06 -0.89
N ASN A 78 -5.81 14.21 -0.59
CA ASN A 78 -5.46 15.48 -1.24
C ASN A 78 -4.41 16.18 -0.38
N SER A 79 -3.19 15.65 -0.39
CA SER A 79 -2.09 16.13 0.47
C SER A 79 -0.77 15.65 -0.08
N ASP A 80 0.29 16.41 0.18
CA ASP A 80 1.66 15.99 -0.14
C ASP A 80 2.38 15.40 1.07
N LYS A 81 1.67 15.21 2.18
CA LYS A 81 2.24 14.66 3.40
C LYS A 81 1.95 13.17 3.49
N MET A 82 3.01 12.36 3.39
CA MET A 82 2.89 10.92 3.51
C MET A 82 2.67 10.52 4.96
N ARG A 83 1.86 9.48 5.17
CA ARG A 83 1.55 8.93 6.49
C ARG A 83 2.29 7.62 6.67
N GLU A 84 2.31 7.11 7.88
CA GLU A 84 2.93 5.83 8.17
C GLU A 84 2.09 4.69 7.59
N LEU A 85 2.69 3.91 6.67
CA LEU A 85 2.02 2.75 6.08
C LEU A 85 1.87 1.64 7.12
N GLY A 86 0.79 0.88 7.01
CA GLY A 86 0.50 -0.21 7.95
C GLY A 86 0.03 0.27 9.32
N SER A 87 -0.20 1.55 9.47
CA SER A 87 -0.67 2.15 10.72
C SER A 87 -2.16 2.45 10.64
N LYS A 88 -2.72 2.84 11.77
CA LYS A 88 -4.11 3.25 11.85
C LYS A 88 -4.43 4.44 10.94
N GLU A 89 -3.45 5.32 10.72
CA GLU A 89 -3.61 6.50 9.88
C GLU A 89 -3.96 6.14 8.44
N THR A 90 -3.44 5.01 7.95
CA THR A 90 -3.66 4.55 6.58
C THR A 90 -4.66 3.39 6.51
N GLY A 91 -5.43 3.17 7.58
CA GLY A 91 -6.35 2.03 7.64
C GLY A 91 -5.62 0.70 7.55
N PHE A 92 -4.37 0.66 8.03
CA PHE A 92 -3.47 -0.49 8.01
C PHE A 92 -3.06 -0.92 6.60
N HIS A 93 -3.36 -0.12 5.58
CA HIS A 93 -2.92 -0.40 4.22
C HIS A 93 -1.41 -0.21 4.05
N LEU A 94 -0.84 -0.96 3.12
CA LEU A 94 0.59 -0.91 2.79
C LEU A 94 0.86 -0.07 1.55
N LEU A 95 -0.15 0.61 1.07
CA LEU A 95 -0.11 1.52 -0.07
C LEU A 95 -0.99 2.72 0.27
N GLU A 96 -0.50 3.91 -0.01
CA GLU A 96 -1.36 5.09 -0.01
C GLU A 96 -1.17 5.84 -1.32
N VAL A 97 -2.23 6.49 -1.77
CA VAL A 97 -2.27 7.26 -3.01
C VAL A 97 -2.68 8.68 -2.66
N HIS A 98 -1.90 9.63 -3.13
CA HIS A 98 -2.17 11.05 -2.92
C HIS A 98 -2.30 11.76 -4.27
N ALA A 99 -3.19 12.74 -4.32
CA ALA A 99 -3.30 13.67 -5.43
C ALA A 99 -3.16 15.08 -4.87
N PHE A 100 -2.12 15.80 -5.27
CA PHE A 100 -1.88 17.14 -4.76
C PHE A 100 -1.31 18.00 -5.88
N GLY A 101 -2.04 19.07 -6.24
CA GLY A 101 -1.65 19.92 -7.35
C GLY A 101 -1.60 19.14 -8.66
N HIS A 102 -0.45 19.13 -9.29
CA HIS A 102 -0.21 18.41 -10.55
C HIS A 102 0.44 17.05 -10.32
N PHE A 103 0.58 16.62 -9.08
CA PHE A 103 1.30 15.39 -8.75
C PHE A 103 0.37 14.30 -8.24
N ILE A 104 0.71 13.07 -8.62
CA ILE A 104 0.16 11.85 -8.03
C ILE A 104 1.32 11.16 -7.31
N TYR A 105 1.13 10.83 -6.04
CA TYR A 105 2.13 10.16 -5.23
C TYR A 105 1.66 8.76 -4.87
N LEU A 106 2.54 7.78 -5.10
CA LEU A 106 2.35 6.41 -4.63
C LEU A 106 3.38 6.15 -3.55
N HIS A 107 2.90 5.82 -2.36
CA HIS A 107 3.73 5.52 -1.20
C HIS A 107 3.52 4.04 -0.87
N VAL A 108 4.55 3.21 -1.07
CA VAL A 108 4.43 1.76 -1.11
C VAL A 108 5.35 1.10 -0.10
N HIS A 109 4.78 0.21 0.71
CA HIS A 109 5.53 -0.57 1.68
C HIS A 109 6.27 -1.73 0.98
N HIS A 110 7.46 -2.05 1.48
CA HIS A 110 8.28 -3.13 0.92
C HIS A 110 7.57 -4.49 0.91
N GLY A 111 6.64 -4.72 1.83
CA GLY A 111 5.89 -5.97 1.88
C GLY A 111 5.14 -6.27 0.59
N ILE A 112 4.58 -5.23 -0.05
CA ILE A 112 3.92 -5.38 -1.34
C ILE A 112 4.95 -5.57 -2.45
N MET A 113 6.07 -4.85 -2.37
CA MET A 113 7.11 -4.91 -3.40
C MET A 113 7.81 -6.26 -3.45
N ASP A 114 8.02 -6.88 -2.30
CA ASP A 114 8.69 -8.18 -2.23
C ASP A 114 7.77 -9.34 -2.60
N GLY A 115 6.46 -9.11 -2.62
CA GLY A 115 5.53 -10.08 -3.14
C GLY A 115 5.49 -10.02 -4.66
N ASN A 116 4.79 -10.95 -5.27
CA ASN A 116 4.70 -11.05 -6.72
C ASN A 116 3.66 -10.10 -7.32
N GLY A 117 2.91 -9.39 -6.48
CA GLY A 117 1.77 -8.61 -6.96
C GLY A 117 2.12 -7.27 -7.55
N PHE A 118 3.28 -6.70 -7.21
CA PHE A 118 3.64 -5.36 -7.66
C PHE A 118 4.15 -5.34 -9.11
N MET A 119 4.95 -6.33 -9.46
CA MET A 119 5.62 -6.37 -10.76
C MET A 119 4.68 -6.46 -11.97
N PRO A 120 3.52 -7.11 -11.89
CA PRO A 120 2.61 -7.19 -13.05
C PRO A 120 2.00 -5.87 -13.49
N LEU A 121 2.22 -4.81 -12.75
CA LEU A 121 1.78 -3.49 -13.16
C LEU A 121 2.59 -2.97 -14.33
#